data_2e77d0f5e7f415ecb77db4aadd55ef2b
#
_entry.id   2e77d0f5e7f415ecb77db4aadd55ef2b
#
_cell.length_a   1.000
_cell.length_b   1.000
_cell.length_c   1.000
_cell.angle_alpha   90.00
_cell.angle_beta   90.00
_cell.angle_gamma   90.00
#
_symmetry.space_group_name_H-M   'P 1'
#
loop_
_entity.id
_entity.type
_entity.pdbx_description
1 polymer ?
#
loop_
_entity_poly.entity_id
_entity_poly.type
_entity_poly.pdbx_seq_one_letter_code
_entity_poly.pdbx_strand_id
1 'polypeptide(L)'
;MYPIDDLTDKELRVAEKIAQALASSQVRINRKSNGLETELKSVVSYLSSRKVQANKSVDLYKYLDAMIEHSEMIASEIDKNSDQRRNSPKYYRNIKKACENYIDLNAHNPTQVVRILGWTARLIRYYKTKGQTEDIQHDHRLRTENDSPRTMEPPVPKALQRP
;
A
#
# COMPACT_ATOMS: atom_id res chain seq x y z
N MET A 1 18.29 16.19 8.28
CA MET A 1 18.81 15.36 7.17
C MET A 1 19.10 13.98 7.76
N TYR A 2 18.31 13.00 7.40
CA TYR A 2 18.57 11.64 7.88
C TYR A 2 19.68 11.05 7.01
N PRO A 3 20.69 10.40 7.58
CA PRO A 3 21.70 9.71 6.81
C PRO A 3 21.01 8.59 6.01
N ILE A 4 20.91 8.82 4.70
CA ILE A 4 20.31 7.88 3.74
C ILE A 4 21.26 6.69 3.50
N ASP A 5 22.49 6.83 3.92
CA ASP A 5 23.62 6.02 3.46
C ASP A 5 23.83 4.69 4.20
N ASP A 6 23.04 4.40 5.25
CA ASP A 6 23.25 3.22 6.08
C ASP A 6 22.09 2.21 6.10
N LEU A 7 21.22 2.23 5.09
CA LEU A 7 20.17 1.21 4.98
C LEU A 7 20.80 -0.12 4.55
N THR A 8 20.71 -1.12 5.42
CA THR A 8 21.18 -2.45 5.06
C THR A 8 20.24 -3.12 4.05
N ASP A 9 20.72 -4.08 3.27
CA ASP A 9 19.89 -4.86 2.34
C ASP A 9 18.71 -5.53 3.05
N LYS A 10 18.89 -5.95 4.30
CA LYS A 10 17.82 -6.54 5.10
C LYS A 10 16.74 -5.53 5.44
N GLU A 11 17.11 -4.33 5.86
CA GLU A 11 16.18 -3.24 6.16
C GLU A 11 15.43 -2.80 4.92
N LEU A 12 16.12 -2.72 3.77
CA LEU A 12 15.48 -2.38 2.49
C LEU A 12 14.43 -3.43 2.10
N ARG A 13 14.73 -4.72 2.23
CA ARG A 13 13.76 -5.79 1.95
C ARG A 13 12.53 -5.73 2.86
N VAL A 14 12.71 -5.38 4.12
CA VAL A 14 11.59 -5.15 5.05
C VAL A 14 10.75 -3.95 4.59
N ALA A 15 11.40 -2.85 4.24
CA ALA A 15 10.71 -1.66 3.73
C ALA A 15 9.92 -1.95 2.43
N GLU A 16 10.48 -2.73 1.51
CA GLU A 16 9.81 -3.16 0.28
C GLU A 16 8.56 -4.00 0.57
N LYS A 17 8.64 -4.98 1.45
CA LYS A 17 7.49 -5.83 1.82
C LYS A 17 6.37 -5.01 2.45
N ILE A 18 6.70 -4.10 3.35
CA ILE A 18 5.72 -3.21 3.98
C ILE A 18 5.11 -2.29 2.91
N ALA A 19 5.93 -1.72 2.04
CA ALA A 19 5.48 -0.82 0.98
C ALA A 19 4.53 -1.51 0.00
N GLN A 20 4.80 -2.74 -0.40
CA GLN A 20 3.92 -3.55 -1.24
C GLN A 20 2.57 -3.82 -0.56
N ALA A 21 2.58 -4.22 0.71
CA ALA A 21 1.38 -4.47 1.48
C ALA A 21 0.53 -3.19 1.63
N LEU A 22 1.16 -2.06 1.91
CA LEU A 22 0.48 -0.78 2.08
C LEU A 22 0.00 -0.18 0.75
N ALA A 23 0.74 -0.34 -0.33
CA ALA A 23 0.29 0.06 -1.67
C ALA A 23 -0.98 -0.70 -2.08
N SER A 24 -1.03 -2.01 -1.86
CA SER A 24 -2.22 -2.83 -2.09
C SER A 24 -3.40 -2.40 -1.21
N SER A 25 -3.16 -2.06 0.05
CA SER A 25 -4.17 -1.55 0.96
C SER A 25 -4.71 -0.18 0.52
N GLN A 26 -3.85 0.72 0.05
CA GLN A 26 -4.26 2.02 -0.49
C GLN A 26 -5.18 1.86 -1.70
N VAL A 27 -4.83 0.99 -2.63
CA VAL A 27 -5.66 0.72 -3.82
C VAL A 27 -7.04 0.18 -3.43
N ARG A 28 -7.12 -0.69 -2.42
CA ARG A 28 -8.40 -1.24 -1.94
C ARG A 28 -9.26 -0.21 -1.21
N ILE A 29 -8.65 0.69 -0.44
CA ILE A 29 -9.39 1.70 0.33
C ILE A 29 -9.81 2.87 -0.57
N ASN A 30 -8.87 3.45 -1.28
CA ASN A 30 -9.08 4.53 -2.23
C ASN A 30 -7.88 4.65 -3.19
N ARG A 31 -8.06 4.13 -4.40
CA ARG A 31 -7.02 4.12 -5.45
C ARG A 31 -6.50 5.51 -5.82
N LYS A 32 -7.36 6.52 -5.78
CA LYS A 32 -7.00 7.89 -6.18
C LYS A 32 -6.28 8.68 -5.09
N SER A 33 -6.38 8.25 -3.84
CA SER A 33 -5.79 8.92 -2.68
C SER A 33 -4.37 8.44 -2.40
N ASN A 34 -3.57 9.30 -1.79
CA ASN A 34 -2.29 8.97 -1.17
C ASN A 34 -2.37 9.08 0.36
N GLY A 35 -3.55 8.90 0.93
CA GLY A 35 -3.82 9.08 2.35
C GLY A 35 -2.97 8.19 3.24
N LEU A 36 -2.76 6.94 2.85
CA LEU A 36 -1.95 6.01 3.61
C LEU A 36 -0.47 6.45 3.67
N GLU A 37 0.09 6.94 2.56
CA GLU A 37 1.43 7.53 2.54
C GLU A 37 1.52 8.75 3.47
N THR A 38 0.50 9.60 3.46
CA THR A 38 0.42 10.79 4.33
C THR A 38 0.43 10.41 5.79
N GLU A 39 -0.39 9.45 6.19
CA GLU A 39 -0.43 8.97 7.58
C GLU A 39 0.88 8.27 7.99
N LEU A 40 1.49 7.50 7.09
CA LEU A 40 2.79 6.89 7.37
C LEU A 40 3.89 7.93 7.58
N LYS A 41 3.90 9.01 6.80
CA LYS A 41 4.83 10.13 7.02
C LYS A 41 4.63 10.80 8.39
N SER A 42 3.41 10.89 8.87
CA SER A 42 3.11 11.37 10.21
C SER A 42 3.68 10.44 11.29
N VAL A 43 3.58 9.13 11.09
CA VAL A 43 4.20 8.13 11.97
C VAL A 43 5.73 8.28 12.00
N VAL A 44 6.35 8.41 10.83
CA VAL A 44 7.80 8.61 10.72
C VAL A 44 8.24 9.89 11.42
N SER A 45 7.50 10.98 11.23
CA SER A 45 7.77 12.27 11.89
C SER A 45 7.70 12.16 13.41
N TYR A 46 6.68 11.48 13.94
CA TYR A 46 6.55 11.22 15.36
C TYR A 46 7.73 10.41 15.91
N LEU A 47 8.05 9.28 15.27
CA LEU A 47 9.16 8.41 15.68
C LEU A 47 10.53 9.09 15.59
N SER A 48 10.67 10.06 14.70
CA SER A 48 11.89 10.87 14.56
C SER A 48 12.02 11.95 15.61
N SER A 49 10.98 12.21 16.40
CA SER A 49 11.02 13.22 17.45
C SER A 49 12.03 12.84 18.53
N ARG A 50 12.70 13.85 19.13
CA ARG A 50 13.72 13.63 20.18
C ARG A 50 13.17 12.90 21.42
N LYS A 51 11.89 13.08 21.73
CA LYS A 51 11.25 12.41 22.86
C LYS A 51 11.12 10.90 22.66
N VAL A 52 10.86 10.48 21.44
CA VAL A 52 10.69 9.06 21.08
C VAL A 52 12.03 8.37 20.92
N GLN A 53 13.03 9.05 20.38
CA GLN A 53 14.41 8.53 20.20
C GLN A 53 15.07 8.19 21.56
N ALA A 54 14.70 8.84 22.63
CA ALA A 54 15.19 8.55 23.98
C ALA A 54 14.51 7.32 24.63
N ASN A 55 13.34 6.91 24.14
CA ASN A 55 12.57 5.79 24.65
C ASN A 55 12.58 4.63 23.66
N LYS A 56 12.65 3.43 24.19
CA LYS A 56 12.75 2.20 23.39
C LYS A 56 11.49 1.94 22.54
N SER A 57 11.65 1.19 21.49
CA SER A 57 10.73 0.78 20.40
C SER A 57 9.26 0.42 20.74
N VAL A 58 8.92 0.28 22.01
CA VAL A 58 7.54 -0.01 22.48
C VAL A 58 6.55 1.11 22.13
N ASP A 59 7.05 2.33 21.88
CA ASP A 59 6.22 3.49 21.62
C ASP A 59 5.54 3.48 20.24
N LEU A 60 6.04 2.72 19.25
CA LEU A 60 5.43 2.62 17.93
C LEU A 60 3.99 2.11 18.00
N TYR A 61 3.75 0.99 18.64
CA TYR A 61 2.41 0.39 18.70
C TYR A 61 1.46 1.17 19.60
N LYS A 62 1.95 1.71 20.71
CA LYS A 62 1.15 2.63 21.54
C LYS A 62 0.73 3.86 20.76
N TYR A 63 1.64 4.43 19.98
CA TYR A 63 1.31 5.56 19.13
C TYR A 63 0.27 5.19 18.06
N LEU A 64 0.45 4.06 17.39
CA LEU A 64 -0.50 3.60 16.37
C LEU A 64 -1.88 3.31 16.96
N ASP A 65 -1.96 2.69 18.12
CA ASP A 65 -3.22 2.46 18.83
C ASP A 65 -3.92 3.76 19.23
N ALA A 66 -3.17 4.73 19.74
CA ALA A 66 -3.69 6.06 20.05
C ALA A 66 -4.19 6.79 18.80
N MET A 67 -3.49 6.66 17.67
CA MET A 67 -3.90 7.28 16.41
C MET A 67 -5.12 6.60 15.79
N ILE A 68 -5.26 5.28 15.94
CA ILE A 68 -6.47 4.56 15.55
C ILE A 68 -7.66 5.07 16.34
N GLU A 69 -7.57 5.10 17.67
CA GLU A 69 -8.64 5.55 18.54
C GLU A 69 -9.03 7.01 18.27
N HIS A 70 -8.05 7.89 18.19
CA HIS A 70 -8.28 9.32 17.92
C HIS A 70 -8.92 9.55 16.54
N SER A 71 -8.43 8.87 15.51
CA SER A 71 -8.98 8.99 14.16
C SER A 71 -10.39 8.41 14.03
N GLU A 72 -10.73 7.38 14.80
CA GLU A 72 -12.09 6.84 14.88
C GLU A 72 -13.06 7.85 15.49
N MET A 73 -12.67 8.53 16.55
CA MET A 73 -13.46 9.59 17.17
C MET A 73 -13.72 10.72 16.17
N ILE A 74 -12.68 11.20 15.49
CA ILE A 74 -12.81 12.25 14.47
C ILE A 74 -13.69 11.78 13.32
N ALA A 75 -13.52 10.56 12.82
CA ALA A 75 -14.30 10.03 11.71
C ALA A 75 -15.81 9.91 12.03
N SER A 76 -16.16 9.71 13.30
CA SER A 76 -17.56 9.65 13.74
C SER A 76 -18.24 11.01 13.79
N GLU A 77 -17.48 12.11 13.98
CA GLU A 77 -18.00 13.48 14.15
C GLU A 77 -18.03 14.29 12.85
N ILE A 78 -17.36 13.81 11.78
CA ILE A 78 -17.19 14.59 10.57
C ILE A 78 -18.26 14.31 9.54
N ASP A 79 -18.71 15.41 8.95
CA ASP A 79 -19.55 15.46 7.77
C ASP A 79 -18.95 14.64 6.62
N LYS A 80 -19.79 13.94 5.86
CA LYS A 80 -19.45 12.89 4.87
C LYS A 80 -18.50 13.31 3.74
N ASN A 81 -18.04 14.56 3.73
CA ASN A 81 -17.32 15.16 2.62
C ASN A 81 -15.79 15.04 2.64
N SER A 82 -15.18 14.49 3.70
CA SER A 82 -13.73 14.33 3.79
C SER A 82 -13.33 12.86 3.76
N ASP A 83 -13.07 12.32 2.55
CA ASP A 83 -12.64 10.95 2.35
C ASP A 83 -11.33 10.61 3.11
N GLN A 84 -10.40 11.55 3.18
CA GLN A 84 -9.15 11.39 3.91
C GLN A 84 -9.39 11.06 5.38
N ARG A 85 -10.14 11.90 6.09
CA ARG A 85 -10.38 11.78 7.52
C ARG A 85 -11.23 10.55 7.85
N ARG A 86 -12.20 10.22 7.02
CA ARG A 86 -13.03 9.03 7.17
C ARG A 86 -12.24 7.74 7.03
N ASN A 87 -11.19 7.73 6.21
CA ASN A 87 -10.35 6.58 5.95
C ASN A 87 -9.11 6.49 6.86
N SER A 88 -8.75 7.54 7.59
CA SER A 88 -7.58 7.55 8.47
C SER A 88 -7.53 6.37 9.44
N PRO A 89 -8.62 5.94 10.12
CA PRO A 89 -8.57 4.76 10.97
C PRO A 89 -8.15 3.49 10.22
N LYS A 90 -8.63 3.33 8.99
CA LYS A 90 -8.27 2.19 8.14
C LYS A 90 -6.79 2.23 7.75
N TYR A 91 -6.26 3.42 7.46
CA TYR A 91 -4.85 3.61 7.16
C TYR A 91 -3.96 3.23 8.34
N TYR A 92 -4.25 3.72 9.54
CA TYR A 92 -3.47 3.37 10.73
C TYR A 92 -3.54 1.89 11.10
N ARG A 93 -4.70 1.24 10.95
CA ARG A 93 -4.81 -0.21 11.15
C ARG A 93 -3.97 -1.01 10.17
N ASN A 94 -3.94 -0.61 8.90
CA ASN A 94 -3.12 -1.27 7.89
C ASN A 94 -1.62 -1.04 8.15
N ILE A 95 -1.22 0.17 8.55
CA ILE A 95 0.16 0.47 8.95
C ILE A 95 0.57 -0.42 10.14
N LYS A 96 -0.26 -0.48 11.19
CA LYS A 96 0.01 -1.33 12.35
C LYS A 96 0.17 -2.78 11.97
N LYS A 97 -0.77 -3.34 11.21
CA LYS A 97 -0.72 -4.73 10.74
C LYS A 97 0.53 -5.03 9.91
N ALA A 98 0.91 -4.15 9.01
CA ALA A 98 2.12 -4.32 8.21
C ALA A 98 3.39 -4.27 9.07
N CYS A 99 3.46 -3.37 10.04
CA CYS A 99 4.56 -3.32 11.00
C CYS A 99 4.65 -4.60 11.84
N GLU A 100 3.54 -5.08 12.38
CA GLU A 100 3.49 -6.33 13.16
C GLU A 100 3.95 -7.54 12.34
N ASN A 101 3.65 -7.59 11.05
CA ASN A 101 4.02 -8.70 10.18
C ASN A 101 5.51 -8.70 9.76
N TYR A 102 6.13 -7.54 9.66
CA TYR A 102 7.46 -7.41 9.03
C TYR A 102 8.53 -6.76 9.90
N ILE A 103 8.18 -6.03 10.95
CA ILE A 103 9.13 -5.41 11.87
C ILE A 103 9.18 -6.22 13.17
N ASP A 104 10.35 -6.76 13.47
CA ASP A 104 10.66 -7.31 14.78
C ASP A 104 11.27 -6.21 15.66
N LEU A 105 10.50 -5.71 16.64
CA LEU A 105 10.96 -4.68 17.57
C LEU A 105 12.08 -5.15 18.50
N ASN A 106 12.30 -6.44 18.64
CA ASN A 106 13.44 -6.98 19.38
C ASN A 106 14.73 -6.97 18.55
N ALA A 107 14.60 -7.08 17.21
CA ALA A 107 15.72 -7.09 16.28
C ALA A 107 16.11 -5.71 15.74
N HIS A 108 15.17 -4.74 15.77
CA HIS A 108 15.36 -3.40 15.22
C HIS A 108 15.31 -2.34 16.33
N ASN A 109 16.34 -1.50 16.39
CA ASN A 109 16.33 -0.35 17.28
C ASN A 109 15.44 0.79 16.71
N PRO A 110 15.07 1.82 17.50
CA PRO A 110 14.19 2.89 17.03
C PRO A 110 14.71 3.62 15.79
N THR A 111 15.99 3.80 15.64
CA THR A 111 16.59 4.46 14.46
C THR A 111 16.42 3.60 13.20
N GLN A 112 16.58 2.29 13.30
CA GLN A 112 16.33 1.36 12.20
C GLN A 112 14.85 1.35 11.78
N VAL A 113 13.94 1.36 12.74
CA VAL A 113 12.49 1.43 12.47
C VAL A 113 12.16 2.72 11.71
N VAL A 114 12.68 3.87 12.12
CA VAL A 114 12.49 5.14 11.42
C VAL A 114 13.01 5.08 9.98
N ARG A 115 14.20 4.50 9.77
CA ARG A 115 14.74 4.32 8.40
C ARG A 115 13.88 3.42 7.55
N ILE A 116 13.48 2.26 8.08
CA ILE A 116 12.61 1.31 7.37
C ILE A 116 11.30 2.00 6.96
N LEU A 117 10.60 2.65 7.88
CA LEU A 117 9.33 3.31 7.60
C LEU A 117 9.48 4.54 6.69
N GLY A 118 10.58 5.27 6.81
CA GLY A 118 10.90 6.38 5.91
C GLY A 118 11.08 5.92 4.45
N TRP A 119 11.78 4.81 4.23
CA TRP A 119 11.91 4.19 2.91
C TRP A 119 10.59 3.59 2.42
N THR A 120 9.84 2.94 3.32
CA THR A 120 8.49 2.45 3.03
C THR A 120 7.61 3.57 2.47
N ALA A 121 7.60 4.74 3.09
CA ALA A 121 6.80 5.88 2.63
C ALA A 121 7.16 6.33 1.19
N ARG A 122 8.43 6.25 0.81
CA ARG A 122 8.89 6.55 -0.55
C ARG A 122 8.48 5.47 -1.56
N LEU A 123 8.57 4.21 -1.16
CA LEU A 123 8.32 3.06 -2.02
C LEU A 123 6.83 2.79 -2.25
N ILE A 124 5.93 3.21 -1.36
CA ILE A 124 4.48 3.02 -1.52
C ILE A 124 4.01 3.58 -2.88
N ARG A 125 4.44 4.78 -3.22
CA ARG A 125 4.06 5.43 -4.48
C ARG A 125 4.52 4.64 -5.70
N TYR A 126 5.75 4.14 -5.66
CA TYR A 126 6.30 3.28 -6.70
C TYR A 126 5.49 1.99 -6.90
N TYR A 127 5.23 1.26 -5.84
CA TYR A 127 4.47 0.01 -5.92
C TYR A 127 3.00 0.22 -6.28
N LYS A 128 2.40 1.31 -5.84
CA LYS A 128 1.04 1.70 -6.25
C LYS A 128 0.96 1.91 -7.77
N THR A 129 1.91 2.63 -8.34
CA THR A 129 1.98 2.90 -9.79
C THR A 129 2.29 1.63 -10.59
N LYS A 130 3.24 0.81 -10.12
CA LYS A 130 3.60 -0.46 -10.75
C LYS A 130 2.40 -1.42 -10.81
N GLY A 131 1.66 -1.57 -9.72
CA GLY A 131 0.45 -2.40 -9.69
C GLY A 131 -0.61 -1.93 -10.70
N GLN A 132 -0.80 -0.63 -10.86
CA GLN A 132 -1.71 -0.10 -11.87
C GLN A 132 -1.29 -0.44 -13.31
N THR A 133 0.00 -0.46 -13.59
CA THR A 133 0.53 -0.81 -14.92
C THR A 133 0.33 -2.30 -15.22
N GLU A 134 0.53 -3.16 -14.25
CA GLU A 134 0.30 -4.60 -14.39
C GLU A 134 -1.18 -4.92 -14.61
N ASP A 135 -2.10 -4.27 -13.90
CA ASP A 135 -3.55 -4.39 -14.09
C ASP A 135 -3.98 -3.98 -15.50
N ILE A 136 -3.45 -2.89 -16.03
CA ILE A 136 -3.74 -2.41 -17.40
C ILE A 136 -3.23 -3.40 -18.45
N GLN A 137 -2.04 -3.95 -18.27
CA GLN A 137 -1.47 -4.95 -19.19
C GLN A 137 -2.25 -6.25 -19.17
N HIS A 138 -2.75 -6.66 -18.00
CA HIS A 138 -3.56 -7.87 -17.88
C HIS A 138 -4.93 -7.70 -18.55
N ASP A 139 -5.58 -6.56 -18.37
CA ASP A 139 -6.87 -6.24 -19.01
C ASP A 139 -6.73 -6.14 -20.54
N HIS A 140 -5.62 -5.60 -21.04
CA HIS A 140 -5.31 -5.58 -22.47
C HIS A 140 -5.12 -6.99 -23.08
N ARG A 141 -4.45 -7.89 -22.36
CA ARG A 141 -4.28 -9.29 -22.80
C ARG A 141 -5.61 -10.03 -22.89
N LEU A 142 -6.47 -9.87 -21.89
CA LEU A 142 -7.81 -10.49 -21.90
C LEU A 142 -8.70 -9.97 -23.03
N ARG A 143 -8.57 -8.70 -23.42
CA ARG A 143 -9.33 -8.14 -24.56
C ARG A 143 -8.82 -8.65 -25.90
N THR A 144 -7.53 -8.83 -26.08
CA THR A 144 -6.95 -9.34 -27.33
C THR A 144 -7.23 -10.83 -27.54
N GLU A 145 -7.36 -11.62 -26.48
CA GLU A 145 -7.74 -13.04 -26.58
C GLU A 145 -9.21 -13.25 -26.95
N ASN A 146 -10.10 -12.32 -26.58
CA ASN A 146 -11.53 -12.39 -26.95
C ASN A 146 -11.86 -11.84 -28.33
N ASP A 147 -10.94 -11.12 -28.98
CA ASP A 147 -11.10 -10.57 -30.33
C ASP A 147 -10.44 -11.44 -31.43
N SER A 148 -10.14 -12.70 -31.14
CA SER A 148 -9.76 -13.64 -32.18
C SER A 148 -10.92 -13.75 -33.19
N PRO A 149 -10.68 -13.46 -34.47
CA PRO A 149 -11.74 -13.54 -35.47
C PRO A 149 -12.26 -14.97 -35.50
N ARG A 150 -13.57 -15.11 -35.24
CA ARG A 150 -14.28 -16.36 -35.56
C ARG A 150 -13.98 -16.67 -37.02
N THR A 151 -13.23 -17.73 -37.25
CA THR A 151 -13.07 -18.32 -38.59
C THR A 151 -14.48 -18.57 -39.11
N MET A 152 -14.93 -17.74 -40.04
CA MET A 152 -16.12 -18.05 -40.82
C MET A 152 -15.81 -19.34 -41.61
N GLU A 153 -16.42 -20.43 -41.22
CA GLU A 153 -16.46 -21.61 -42.06
C GLU A 153 -17.09 -21.20 -43.40
N PRO A 154 -16.46 -21.53 -44.52
CA PRO A 154 -17.05 -21.28 -45.86
C PRO A 154 -18.37 -22.05 -45.96
N PRO A 155 -19.41 -21.48 -46.59
CA PRO A 155 -20.67 -22.18 -46.77
C PRO A 155 -20.48 -23.47 -47.59
N VAL A 156 -20.94 -24.56 -47.03
CA VAL A 156 -20.94 -25.87 -47.68
C VAL A 156 -21.81 -25.77 -48.95
N PRO A 157 -21.31 -26.07 -50.17
CA PRO A 157 -22.12 -26.05 -51.36
C PRO A 157 -23.20 -27.14 -51.25
N LYS A 158 -24.47 -26.74 -51.37
CA LYS A 158 -25.58 -27.67 -51.51
C LYS A 158 -25.36 -28.53 -52.72
N ALA A 159 -25.09 -29.82 -52.49
CA ALA A 159 -25.05 -30.79 -53.56
C ALA A 159 -26.40 -30.81 -54.29
N LEU A 160 -26.33 -30.69 -55.59
CA LEU A 160 -27.46 -30.85 -56.49
C LEU A 160 -28.14 -32.21 -56.25
N GLN A 161 -29.38 -32.19 -55.75
CA GLN A 161 -30.27 -33.32 -55.86
C GLN A 161 -30.79 -33.30 -57.28
N ARG A 162 -30.38 -34.34 -58.05
CA ARG A 162 -31.04 -34.67 -59.29
C ARG A 162 -32.23 -35.56 -59.01
N PRO A 163 -33.34 -35.43 -59.77
CA PRO A 163 -34.49 -36.32 -59.70
C PRO A 163 -34.20 -37.71 -60.17
#